data_a90033e04928a51d01d480065524b488
#
_entry.id   a90033e04928a51d01d480065524b488
#
_cell.length_a   1.000
_cell.length_b   1.000
_cell.length_c   1.000
_cell.angle_alpha   90.00
_cell.angle_beta   90.00
_cell.angle_gamma   90.00
#
_symmetry.space_group_name_H-M   'P 1'
#
loop_
_entity.id
_entity.type
_entity.pdbx_description
1 polymer ?
#
loop_
_entity_poly.entity_id
_entity_poly.type
_entity_poly.pdbx_seq_one_letter_code
_entity_poly.pdbx_strand_id
1 'polypeptide(L)'
;ECRDIANNQKRYFQLSNSVADLPAQTSPLPLSVCRVPDQRSSVSPSDPYAIAYPITWDGVVKKEKLKVLFIPFDFSDHPATGNPTSTYSQDITKFKEWVKWYSNGKKIIEVETSDRWIRASQPSIAYEESLGHGKPNSKVAVEMLLKDSETIFDYSTADVVFLIFPKDLKTFQTETTRIDYIQTNKGRLRLGTYATGLQIYFKPHELWFWLTHELLHHVWGLQQHAPAYPVYLGISTGTPGPGQSIISWDQMTLGWVNPEDIWCSDTKNLSNAEVTLVPLEREQEGVRAAMINLTPSRTLVVESHRKDKWGNFNAGTYGVTAYIVDTRYATDRTGEYAGKDDGKGILYTKVAN
;
A
#
# COMPACT_ATOMS: atom_id res chain seq x y z
N GLU A 1 27.86 6.12 4.33
CA GLU A 1 28.55 5.02 5.00
C GLU A 1 27.50 3.99 5.42
N CYS A 2 27.46 2.82 4.78
CA CYS A 2 26.60 1.72 5.20
C CYS A 2 27.41 0.69 5.96
N ARG A 3 26.89 0.24 7.11
CA ARG A 3 27.47 -0.90 7.81
C ARG A 3 26.80 -2.17 7.32
N ASP A 4 27.61 -3.13 6.91
CA ASP A 4 27.14 -4.50 6.73
C ASP A 4 26.87 -5.08 8.13
N ILE A 5 25.59 -5.13 8.49
CA ILE A 5 25.13 -5.58 9.81
C ILE A 5 25.44 -7.07 10.01
N ALA A 6 25.58 -7.85 8.93
CA ALA A 6 25.89 -9.28 9.02
C ALA A 6 27.37 -9.56 9.32
N ASN A 7 28.29 -8.69 8.84
CA ASN A 7 29.73 -8.95 8.89
C ASN A 7 30.55 -7.82 9.52
N ASN A 8 29.92 -6.80 10.09
CA ASN A 8 30.57 -5.64 10.72
C ASN A 8 31.55 -4.90 9.79
N GLN A 9 31.48 -5.08 8.48
CA GLN A 9 32.35 -4.42 7.50
C GLN A 9 31.73 -3.10 7.06
N LYS A 10 32.52 -2.05 7.01
CA LYS A 10 32.15 -0.76 6.44
C LYS A 10 32.27 -0.83 4.93
N ARG A 11 31.16 -0.62 4.23
CA ARG A 11 31.17 -0.39 2.78
C ARG A 11 30.73 1.05 2.51
N TYR A 12 31.42 1.70 1.58
CA TYR A 12 31.18 3.09 1.24
C TYR A 12 30.44 3.16 -0.10
N PHE A 13 29.37 3.94 -0.13
CA PHE A 13 28.77 4.39 -1.37
C PHE A 13 29.21 5.84 -1.58
N GLN A 14 29.89 6.11 -2.66
CA GLN A 14 30.33 7.46 -3.00
C GLN A 14 29.24 8.13 -3.84
N LEU A 15 28.75 9.27 -3.38
CA LEU A 15 27.83 10.11 -4.13
C LEU A 15 28.66 11.13 -4.93
N SER A 16 28.58 11.08 -6.24
CA SER A 16 29.21 12.08 -7.10
C SER A 16 28.34 13.34 -7.23
N ASN A 17 28.95 14.51 -7.15
CA ASN A 17 28.28 15.80 -7.32
C ASN A 17 28.21 16.27 -8.78
N SER A 18 28.83 15.56 -9.73
CA SER A 18 28.78 15.91 -11.15
C SER A 18 28.30 14.76 -12.02
N VAL A 19 27.38 15.05 -12.94
CA VAL A 19 26.83 14.07 -13.90
C VAL A 19 27.75 13.87 -15.09
N ALA A 20 28.79 14.69 -15.28
CA ALA A 20 29.57 14.81 -16.52
C ALA A 20 30.65 13.73 -16.72
N ASP A 21 31.08 13.03 -15.65
CA ASP A 21 32.23 12.11 -15.69
C ASP A 21 31.90 10.72 -15.13
N LEU A 22 30.66 10.26 -15.28
CA LEU A 22 30.27 8.94 -14.80
C LEU A 22 30.80 7.85 -15.75
N PRO A 23 31.52 6.82 -15.23
CA PRO A 23 31.90 5.70 -16.05
C PRO A 23 30.66 4.97 -16.56
N ALA A 24 30.76 4.33 -17.71
CA ALA A 24 29.67 3.56 -18.30
C ALA A 24 29.09 2.61 -17.26
N GLN A 25 27.79 2.72 -17.02
CA GLN A 25 27.07 1.81 -16.13
C GLN A 25 27.32 0.36 -16.59
N THR A 26 27.70 -0.51 -15.67
CA THR A 26 27.64 -1.95 -15.95
C THR A 26 26.19 -2.27 -16.30
N SER A 27 25.99 -2.97 -17.42
CA SER A 27 24.64 -3.34 -17.86
C SER A 27 23.89 -4.04 -16.74
N PRO A 28 22.66 -3.66 -16.44
CA PRO A 28 21.87 -4.32 -15.41
C PRO A 28 21.60 -5.78 -15.80
N LEU A 29 21.55 -6.64 -14.80
CA LEU A 29 21.06 -8.00 -14.98
C LEU A 29 19.53 -7.98 -15.17
N PRO A 30 18.96 -9.04 -15.77
CA PRO A 30 17.51 -9.16 -15.85
C PRO A 30 16.85 -9.02 -14.49
N LEU A 31 15.71 -8.31 -14.43
CA LEU A 31 14.97 -8.06 -13.16
C LEU A 31 14.65 -9.35 -12.40
N SER A 32 14.51 -10.48 -13.08
CA SER A 32 14.28 -11.78 -12.46
C SER A 32 15.37 -12.19 -11.47
N VAL A 33 16.60 -11.68 -11.59
CA VAL A 33 17.70 -11.95 -10.65
C VAL A 33 17.42 -11.31 -9.29
N CYS A 34 16.78 -10.14 -9.27
CA CYS A 34 16.44 -9.42 -8.05
C CYS A 34 15.08 -9.82 -7.46
N ARG A 35 14.26 -10.55 -8.19
CA ARG A 35 12.97 -11.08 -7.73
C ARG A 35 13.16 -12.35 -6.93
N VAL A 36 13.59 -12.22 -5.69
CA VAL A 36 13.69 -13.39 -4.80
C VAL A 36 12.28 -13.82 -4.36
N PRO A 37 11.99 -15.13 -4.35
CA PRO A 37 10.66 -15.61 -3.98
C PRO A 37 10.40 -15.52 -2.47
N ASP A 38 9.14 -15.60 -2.09
CA ASP A 38 8.72 -15.78 -0.71
C ASP A 38 9.26 -17.11 -0.17
N GLN A 39 10.02 -17.06 0.89
CA GLN A 39 10.66 -18.21 1.54
C GLN A 39 10.23 -18.38 2.99
N ARG A 40 9.12 -17.77 3.39
CA ARG A 40 8.58 -18.01 4.73
C ARG A 40 8.28 -19.50 4.92
N SER A 41 8.60 -20.03 6.08
CA SER A 41 8.37 -21.44 6.42
C SER A 41 6.89 -21.82 6.50
N SER A 42 6.04 -20.82 6.79
CA SER A 42 4.58 -20.94 6.77
C SER A 42 3.95 -19.60 6.39
N VAL A 43 2.92 -19.68 5.58
CA VAL A 43 2.01 -18.53 5.32
C VAL A 43 0.72 -18.86 6.05
N SER A 44 0.31 -17.97 6.95
CA SER A 44 -0.93 -18.18 7.69
C SER A 44 -2.12 -18.15 6.73
N PRO A 45 -3.08 -19.07 6.82
CA PRO A 45 -4.33 -18.97 6.06
C PRO A 45 -5.13 -17.67 6.35
N SER A 46 -4.93 -17.09 7.53
CA SER A 46 -5.53 -15.80 7.92
C SER A 46 -4.76 -14.59 7.37
N ASP A 47 -3.50 -14.80 6.96
CA ASP A 47 -2.66 -13.77 6.34
C ASP A 47 -1.96 -14.33 5.09
N PRO A 48 -2.71 -14.49 3.98
CA PRO A 48 -2.19 -15.07 2.74
C PRO A 48 -1.39 -14.09 1.88
N TYR A 49 -1.13 -12.89 2.38
CA TYR A 49 -0.54 -11.82 1.59
C TYR A 49 0.93 -12.06 1.29
N ALA A 50 1.38 -11.55 0.14
CA ALA A 50 2.74 -11.74 -0.34
C ALA A 50 3.71 -10.71 0.20
N ILE A 51 4.94 -11.13 0.50
CA ILE A 51 6.07 -10.26 0.83
C ILE A 51 7.08 -10.19 -0.32
N ALA A 52 6.90 -11.01 -1.34
CA ALA A 52 7.79 -11.12 -2.49
C ALA A 52 7.04 -11.54 -3.74
N TYR A 53 7.68 -11.41 -4.90
CA TYR A 53 7.15 -11.79 -6.19
C TYR A 53 7.39 -13.30 -6.46
N PRO A 54 6.46 -14.01 -7.12
CA PRO A 54 5.13 -13.54 -7.51
C PRO A 54 4.11 -13.61 -6.38
N ILE A 55 3.06 -12.79 -6.48
CA ILE A 55 1.92 -12.91 -5.60
C ILE A 55 1.11 -14.14 -6.01
N THR A 56 1.03 -15.11 -5.12
CA THR A 56 0.38 -16.40 -5.37
C THR A 56 -1.03 -16.48 -4.80
N TRP A 57 -1.42 -15.53 -3.96
CA TRP A 57 -2.76 -15.50 -3.39
C TRP A 57 -3.84 -15.38 -4.48
N ASP A 58 -4.78 -16.29 -4.48
CA ASP A 58 -5.86 -16.39 -5.48
C ASP A 58 -6.92 -15.27 -5.34
N GLY A 59 -6.95 -14.59 -4.19
CA GLY A 59 -7.81 -13.44 -3.91
C GLY A 59 -7.45 -12.16 -4.66
N VAL A 60 -6.29 -12.11 -5.30
CA VAL A 60 -5.84 -10.90 -6.02
C VAL A 60 -6.74 -10.57 -7.19
N VAL A 61 -7.13 -9.31 -7.28
CA VAL A 61 -7.84 -8.79 -8.46
C VAL A 61 -6.81 -8.48 -9.56
N LYS A 62 -6.78 -9.34 -10.58
CA LYS A 62 -5.82 -9.25 -11.68
C LYS A 62 -6.20 -8.24 -12.77
N LYS A 63 -7.42 -7.71 -12.74
CA LYS A 63 -7.91 -6.75 -13.73
C LYS A 63 -7.02 -5.50 -13.81
N GLU A 64 -6.87 -4.95 -15.00
CA GLU A 64 -6.26 -3.64 -15.22
C GLU A 64 -7.13 -2.53 -14.64
N LYS A 65 -8.44 -2.56 -14.96
CA LYS A 65 -9.44 -1.62 -14.47
C LYS A 65 -10.21 -2.21 -13.31
N LEU A 66 -10.21 -1.50 -12.18
CA LEU A 66 -10.99 -1.84 -11.00
C LEU A 66 -12.17 -0.89 -10.88
N LYS A 67 -13.38 -1.45 -10.79
CA LYS A 67 -14.57 -0.70 -10.47
C LYS A 67 -14.76 -0.66 -8.96
N VAL A 68 -14.70 0.54 -8.40
CA VAL A 68 -14.83 0.82 -6.97
C VAL A 68 -16.13 1.57 -6.73
N LEU A 69 -16.97 1.06 -5.84
CA LEU A 69 -18.16 1.77 -5.38
C LEU A 69 -17.82 2.53 -4.09
N PHE A 70 -18.04 3.84 -4.10
CA PHE A 70 -18.05 4.68 -2.90
C PHE A 70 -19.47 4.91 -2.47
N ILE A 71 -19.90 4.28 -1.40
CA ILE A 71 -21.27 4.31 -0.93
C ILE A 71 -21.34 5.20 0.32
N PRO A 72 -21.83 6.43 0.18
CA PRO A 72 -21.91 7.37 1.28
C PRO A 72 -23.14 7.11 2.14
N PHE A 73 -22.94 6.77 3.39
CA PHE A 73 -23.99 6.58 4.38
C PHE A 73 -23.99 7.69 5.41
N ASP A 74 -25.18 8.09 5.84
CA ASP A 74 -25.41 8.86 7.05
C ASP A 74 -26.40 8.12 7.98
N PHE A 75 -26.60 8.65 9.18
CA PHE A 75 -27.39 8.01 10.22
C PHE A 75 -28.44 8.95 10.79
N SER A 76 -29.50 8.39 11.39
CA SER A 76 -30.56 9.19 12.00
C SER A 76 -30.07 10.01 13.20
N ASP A 77 -29.11 9.49 13.94
CA ASP A 77 -28.43 10.14 15.06
C ASP A 77 -27.20 10.99 14.62
N HIS A 78 -26.78 10.87 13.38
CA HIS A 78 -25.69 11.65 12.78
C HIS A 78 -25.98 11.96 11.30
N PRO A 79 -26.96 12.83 11.01
CA PRO A 79 -27.32 13.18 9.65
C PRO A 79 -26.22 14.02 8.99
N ALA A 80 -25.80 13.62 7.80
CA ALA A 80 -24.84 14.36 7.03
C ALA A 80 -25.51 15.47 6.20
N THR A 81 -24.72 16.49 5.90
CA THR A 81 -25.14 17.61 5.05
C THR A 81 -24.28 17.70 3.80
N GLY A 82 -24.83 18.34 2.78
CA GLY A 82 -24.12 18.56 1.51
C GLY A 82 -24.10 17.33 0.61
N ASN A 83 -23.34 17.44 -0.48
CA ASN A 83 -23.22 16.42 -1.50
C ASN A 83 -21.93 15.59 -1.23
N PRO A 84 -22.03 14.27 -1.02
CA PRO A 84 -20.87 13.43 -0.70
C PRO A 84 -19.86 13.37 -1.85
N THR A 85 -20.31 13.39 -3.11
CA THR A 85 -19.41 13.41 -4.27
C THR A 85 -18.52 14.65 -4.24
N SER A 86 -19.08 15.82 -3.93
CA SER A 86 -18.31 17.06 -3.78
C SER A 86 -17.37 16.99 -2.58
N THR A 87 -17.85 16.45 -1.45
CA THR A 87 -17.09 16.33 -0.19
C THR A 87 -15.83 15.49 -0.38
N TYR A 88 -15.90 14.42 -1.17
CA TYR A 88 -14.80 13.46 -1.37
C TYR A 88 -14.14 13.54 -2.75
N SER A 89 -14.49 14.53 -3.57
CA SER A 89 -13.96 14.67 -4.93
C SER A 89 -12.43 14.69 -4.99
N GLN A 90 -11.79 15.39 -4.06
CA GLN A 90 -10.33 15.49 -3.98
C GLN A 90 -9.71 14.15 -3.58
N ASP A 91 -10.31 13.46 -2.61
CA ASP A 91 -9.86 12.12 -2.19
C ASP A 91 -9.96 11.12 -3.33
N ILE A 92 -11.09 11.12 -4.05
CA ILE A 92 -11.30 10.25 -5.21
C ILE A 92 -10.27 10.53 -6.32
N THR A 93 -10.01 11.80 -6.59
CA THR A 93 -9.02 12.21 -7.61
C THR A 93 -7.62 11.75 -7.23
N LYS A 94 -7.17 12.03 -6.02
CA LYS A 94 -5.85 11.62 -5.53
C LYS A 94 -5.68 10.10 -5.52
N PHE A 95 -6.70 9.37 -5.06
CA PHE A 95 -6.72 7.92 -5.07
C PHE A 95 -6.49 7.35 -6.48
N LYS A 96 -7.25 7.84 -7.47
CA LYS A 96 -7.10 7.43 -8.89
C LYS A 96 -5.74 7.78 -9.47
N GLU A 97 -5.27 8.99 -9.21
CA GLU A 97 -3.97 9.46 -9.69
C GLU A 97 -2.82 8.69 -9.08
N TRP A 98 -2.86 8.43 -7.77
CA TRP A 98 -1.83 7.70 -7.07
C TRP A 98 -1.67 6.27 -7.61
N VAL A 99 -2.79 5.56 -7.75
CA VAL A 99 -2.78 4.19 -8.26
C VAL A 99 -2.25 4.15 -9.70
N LYS A 100 -2.72 5.05 -10.55
CA LYS A 100 -2.23 5.15 -11.94
C LYS A 100 -0.72 5.43 -11.99
N TRP A 101 -0.25 6.36 -11.17
CA TRP A 101 1.16 6.76 -11.11
C TRP A 101 2.06 5.60 -10.71
N TYR A 102 1.86 5.06 -9.52
CA TYR A 102 2.75 4.03 -8.97
C TYR A 102 2.61 2.67 -9.62
N SER A 103 1.51 2.41 -10.31
CA SER A 103 1.37 1.21 -11.12
C SER A 103 1.92 1.36 -12.54
N ASN A 104 2.56 2.47 -12.89
CA ASN A 104 2.97 2.79 -14.26
C ASN A 104 1.81 2.67 -15.26
N GLY A 105 0.61 3.07 -14.87
CA GLY A 105 -0.61 2.97 -15.66
C GLY A 105 -1.20 1.56 -15.79
N LYS A 106 -0.59 0.55 -15.18
CA LYS A 106 -1.06 -0.85 -15.23
C LYS A 106 -2.36 -1.08 -14.44
N LYS A 107 -2.70 -0.15 -13.55
CA LYS A 107 -3.94 -0.17 -12.77
C LYS A 107 -4.69 1.16 -12.92
N ILE A 108 -5.97 1.05 -13.17
CA ILE A 108 -6.88 2.18 -13.35
C ILE A 108 -8.05 1.98 -12.39
N ILE A 109 -8.37 3.01 -11.63
CA ILE A 109 -9.52 3.01 -10.72
C ILE A 109 -10.68 3.76 -11.37
N GLU A 110 -11.79 3.09 -11.51
CA GLU A 110 -13.08 3.67 -11.91
C GLU A 110 -13.96 3.74 -10.66
N VAL A 111 -14.38 4.96 -10.28
CA VAL A 111 -15.20 5.17 -9.07
C VAL A 111 -16.63 5.52 -9.49
N GLU A 112 -17.57 4.81 -8.90
CA GLU A 112 -18.99 5.15 -8.91
C GLU A 112 -19.42 5.53 -7.48
N THR A 113 -20.19 6.60 -7.34
CA THR A 113 -20.67 7.09 -6.05
C THR A 113 -22.05 7.72 -6.21
N SER A 114 -22.74 8.02 -5.11
CA SER A 114 -23.99 8.76 -5.08
C SER A 114 -23.75 10.25 -4.83
N ASP A 115 -24.57 11.09 -5.39
CA ASP A 115 -24.65 12.53 -5.11
C ASP A 115 -25.43 12.85 -3.82
N ARG A 116 -26.02 11.82 -3.21
CA ARG A 116 -26.80 11.92 -1.98
C ARG A 116 -26.29 10.93 -0.95
N TRP A 117 -26.33 11.34 0.31
CA TRP A 117 -26.16 10.43 1.42
C TRP A 117 -27.30 9.43 1.48
N ILE A 118 -26.98 8.18 1.71
CA ILE A 118 -27.93 7.09 1.90
C ILE A 118 -28.18 6.97 3.39
N ARG A 119 -29.43 7.13 3.81
CA ARG A 119 -29.78 6.97 5.21
C ARG A 119 -29.73 5.49 5.58
N ALA A 120 -28.83 5.14 6.49
CA ALA A 120 -28.80 3.81 7.09
C ALA A 120 -30.08 3.52 7.85
N SER A 121 -30.55 2.28 7.78
CA SER A 121 -31.79 1.83 8.44
C SER A 121 -31.73 1.89 9.96
N GLN A 122 -30.52 1.87 10.54
CA GLN A 122 -30.28 1.98 11.98
C GLN A 122 -29.45 3.21 12.31
N PRO A 123 -29.53 3.74 13.54
CA PRO A 123 -28.67 4.82 14.01
C PRO A 123 -27.20 4.35 14.11
N SER A 124 -26.24 5.27 14.06
CA SER A 124 -24.81 4.94 14.06
C SER A 124 -24.38 4.11 15.27
N ILE A 125 -24.97 4.36 16.41
CA ILE A 125 -24.70 3.64 17.66
C ILE A 125 -25.01 2.12 17.54
N ALA A 126 -25.95 1.73 16.69
CA ALA A 126 -26.27 0.31 16.47
C ALA A 126 -25.13 -0.45 15.77
N TYR A 127 -24.22 0.26 15.11
CA TYR A 127 -23.07 -0.32 14.41
C TYR A 127 -21.78 -0.26 15.23
N GLU A 128 -21.74 0.47 16.35
CA GLU A 128 -20.53 0.70 17.14
C GLU A 128 -19.87 -0.62 17.60
N GLU A 129 -20.68 -1.58 18.02
CA GLU A 129 -20.19 -2.89 18.47
C GLU A 129 -19.85 -3.86 17.34
N SER A 130 -20.17 -3.49 16.10
CA SER A 130 -20.04 -4.36 14.94
C SER A 130 -19.06 -3.84 13.90
N LEU A 131 -18.90 -2.53 13.79
CA LEU A 131 -17.93 -1.88 12.90
C LEU A 131 -16.75 -1.37 13.73
N GLY A 132 -15.58 -1.76 13.34
CA GLY A 132 -14.36 -1.32 13.96
C GLY A 132 -13.37 -2.46 14.15
N HIS A 133 -12.10 -2.11 14.32
CA HIS A 133 -10.99 -3.06 14.37
C HIS A 133 -11.21 -4.17 15.40
N GLY A 134 -11.12 -5.41 14.95
CA GLY A 134 -11.30 -6.58 15.80
C GLY A 134 -12.74 -6.86 16.24
N LYS A 135 -13.73 -6.18 15.67
CA LYS A 135 -15.14 -6.42 16.03
C LYS A 135 -15.67 -7.69 15.35
N PRO A 136 -16.33 -8.60 16.10
CA PRO A 136 -16.67 -9.95 15.59
C PRO A 136 -17.80 -9.97 14.55
N ASN A 137 -18.61 -8.90 14.48
CA ASN A 137 -19.84 -8.86 13.67
C ASN A 137 -19.79 -7.91 12.48
N SER A 138 -18.59 -7.45 12.09
CA SER A 138 -18.43 -6.45 11.02
C SER A 138 -19.09 -6.89 9.70
N LYS A 139 -19.07 -8.17 9.37
CA LYS A 139 -19.76 -8.68 8.20
C LYS A 139 -21.27 -8.41 8.23
N VAL A 140 -21.93 -8.67 9.35
CA VAL A 140 -23.38 -8.47 9.51
C VAL A 140 -23.73 -6.98 9.35
N ALA A 141 -22.96 -6.10 10.00
CA ALA A 141 -23.14 -4.66 9.89
C ALA A 141 -22.96 -4.15 8.46
N VAL A 142 -21.94 -4.64 7.76
CA VAL A 142 -21.70 -4.31 6.36
C VAL A 142 -22.84 -4.80 5.47
N GLU A 143 -23.30 -6.04 5.63
CA GLU A 143 -24.42 -6.58 4.86
C GLU A 143 -25.74 -5.79 5.09
N MET A 144 -25.97 -5.30 6.32
CA MET A 144 -27.09 -4.42 6.61
C MET A 144 -27.00 -3.09 5.83
N LEU A 145 -25.85 -2.43 5.88
CA LEU A 145 -25.62 -1.18 5.15
C LEU A 145 -25.74 -1.38 3.63
N LEU A 146 -25.15 -2.46 3.10
CA LEU A 146 -25.24 -2.77 1.68
C LEU A 146 -26.70 -2.99 1.25
N LYS A 147 -27.52 -3.63 2.08
CA LYS A 147 -28.95 -3.81 1.81
C LYS A 147 -29.68 -2.46 1.69
N ASP A 148 -29.34 -1.47 2.49
CA ASP A 148 -29.94 -0.13 2.45
C ASP A 148 -29.65 0.60 1.13
N SER A 149 -28.58 0.21 0.40
CA SER A 149 -28.15 0.82 -0.86
C SER A 149 -28.37 -0.04 -2.12
N GLU A 150 -28.92 -1.24 -2.00
CA GLU A 150 -29.13 -2.18 -3.11
C GLU A 150 -30.02 -1.66 -4.24
N THR A 151 -30.87 -0.68 -3.97
CA THR A 151 -31.73 -0.05 -5.00
C THR A 151 -30.99 1.04 -5.79
N ILE A 152 -29.81 1.45 -5.32
CA ILE A 152 -29.03 2.54 -5.90
C ILE A 152 -27.82 1.99 -6.64
N PHE A 153 -27.17 0.98 -6.09
CA PHE A 153 -25.94 0.42 -6.63
C PHE A 153 -26.08 -1.02 -7.11
N ASP A 154 -25.45 -1.32 -8.23
CA ASP A 154 -25.30 -2.69 -8.71
C ASP A 154 -23.95 -3.28 -8.27
N TYR A 155 -23.96 -4.00 -7.18
CA TYR A 155 -22.78 -4.66 -6.64
C TYR A 155 -22.18 -5.71 -7.57
N SER A 156 -22.97 -6.32 -8.46
CA SER A 156 -22.48 -7.36 -9.36
C SER A 156 -21.44 -6.86 -10.37
N THR A 157 -21.36 -5.56 -10.54
CA THR A 157 -20.40 -4.91 -11.45
C THR A 157 -19.15 -4.39 -10.75
N ALA A 158 -19.14 -4.41 -9.41
CA ALA A 158 -18.04 -3.87 -8.61
C ALA A 158 -16.92 -4.92 -8.35
N ASP A 159 -15.71 -4.43 -8.22
CA ASP A 159 -14.57 -5.20 -7.73
C ASP A 159 -14.32 -4.91 -6.25
N VAL A 160 -14.63 -3.69 -5.81
CA VAL A 160 -14.40 -3.20 -4.45
C VAL A 160 -15.54 -2.28 -4.03
N VAL A 161 -15.90 -2.33 -2.76
CA VAL A 161 -16.88 -1.43 -2.15
C VAL A 161 -16.24 -0.73 -0.95
N PHE A 162 -16.33 0.59 -0.91
CA PHE A 162 -16.02 1.39 0.27
C PHE A 162 -17.31 2.01 0.83
N LEU A 163 -17.58 1.74 2.09
CA LEU A 163 -18.64 2.41 2.85
C LEU A 163 -18.05 3.69 3.45
N ILE A 164 -18.57 4.82 3.05
CA ILE A 164 -18.06 6.15 3.40
C ILE A 164 -19.04 6.82 4.35
N PHE A 165 -18.54 7.37 5.43
CA PHE A 165 -19.34 8.01 6.48
C PHE A 165 -18.99 9.49 6.65
N PRO A 166 -19.84 10.28 7.32
CA PRO A 166 -19.56 11.70 7.56
C PRO A 166 -18.22 11.91 8.27
N LYS A 167 -17.49 12.96 7.87
CA LYS A 167 -16.14 13.26 8.38
C LYS A 167 -16.05 13.48 9.89
N ASP A 168 -17.13 13.83 10.50
CA ASP A 168 -17.25 14.12 11.94
C ASP A 168 -17.86 12.97 12.74
N LEU A 169 -18.23 11.87 12.10
CA LEU A 169 -18.75 10.69 12.78
C LEU A 169 -17.67 10.10 13.69
N LYS A 170 -18.00 9.91 14.97
CA LYS A 170 -17.07 9.43 16.01
C LYS A 170 -17.49 8.10 16.63
N THR A 171 -18.65 7.61 16.25
CA THR A 171 -19.27 6.44 16.88
C THR A 171 -18.45 5.17 16.63
N PHE A 172 -17.86 5.03 15.46
CA PHE A 172 -16.99 3.91 15.15
C PHE A 172 -15.74 4.34 14.36
N GLN A 173 -14.70 3.59 14.53
CA GLN A 173 -13.41 3.87 13.92
C GLN A 173 -13.33 3.28 12.51
N THR A 174 -12.44 3.85 11.72
CA THR A 174 -12.09 3.26 10.43
C THR A 174 -11.59 1.86 10.63
N GLU A 175 -12.18 0.96 9.93
CA GLU A 175 -11.62 -0.36 9.78
C GLU A 175 -11.88 -0.91 8.39
N THR A 176 -10.94 -1.70 8.02
CA THR A 176 -11.07 -2.56 6.87
C THR A 176 -11.36 -3.95 7.35
N THR A 177 -12.57 -4.32 7.15
CA THR A 177 -12.93 -5.72 7.27
C THR A 177 -12.86 -6.32 5.88
N ARG A 178 -11.94 -7.25 5.69
CA ARG A 178 -11.97 -8.10 4.51
C ARG A 178 -13.17 -9.02 4.58
N ILE A 179 -14.17 -8.72 3.79
CA ILE A 179 -15.31 -9.61 3.59
C ILE A 179 -15.18 -10.22 2.20
N ASP A 180 -14.74 -11.47 2.14
CA ASP A 180 -14.57 -12.17 0.86
C ASP A 180 -15.89 -12.38 0.10
N TYR A 181 -16.97 -12.53 0.84
CA TYR A 181 -18.29 -12.78 0.28
C TYR A 181 -19.36 -12.07 1.08
N ILE A 182 -20.16 -11.30 0.38
CA ILE A 182 -21.37 -10.65 0.90
C ILE A 182 -22.60 -11.24 0.28
N GLN A 183 -23.71 -11.26 1.02
CA GLN A 183 -25.01 -11.62 0.51
C GLN A 183 -25.74 -10.36 0.03
N THR A 184 -26.21 -10.38 -1.21
CA THR A 184 -26.95 -9.29 -1.84
C THR A 184 -28.26 -9.85 -2.45
N ASN A 185 -29.13 -8.95 -2.95
CA ASN A 185 -30.32 -9.34 -3.70
C ASN A 185 -29.99 -10.07 -5.02
N LYS A 186 -28.76 -9.97 -5.51
CA LYS A 186 -28.26 -10.69 -6.70
C LYS A 186 -27.47 -11.95 -6.35
N GLY A 187 -27.55 -12.41 -5.10
CA GLY A 187 -26.88 -13.59 -4.61
C GLY A 187 -25.57 -13.28 -3.87
N ARG A 188 -24.77 -14.32 -3.69
CA ARG A 188 -23.48 -14.22 -2.99
C ARG A 188 -22.42 -13.68 -3.93
N LEU A 189 -21.89 -12.50 -3.62
CA LEU A 189 -20.86 -11.83 -4.40
C LEU A 189 -19.54 -11.85 -3.65
N ARG A 190 -18.43 -11.96 -4.39
CA ARG A 190 -17.08 -11.74 -3.89
C ARG A 190 -16.73 -10.27 -4.09
N LEU A 191 -16.67 -9.53 -3.01
CA LEU A 191 -16.30 -8.12 -3.02
C LEU A 191 -15.31 -7.87 -1.88
N GLY A 192 -14.23 -7.15 -2.20
CA GLY A 192 -13.47 -6.47 -1.16
C GLY A 192 -14.34 -5.35 -0.58
N THR A 193 -14.78 -5.48 0.65
CA THR A 193 -15.67 -4.49 1.27
C THR A 193 -14.97 -3.85 2.46
N TYR A 194 -15.01 -2.52 2.50
CA TYR A 194 -14.32 -1.72 3.49
C TYR A 194 -15.26 -0.68 4.06
N ALA A 195 -15.30 -0.59 5.38
CA ALA A 195 -16.03 0.46 6.08
C ALA A 195 -15.05 1.50 6.59
N THR A 196 -15.27 2.76 6.23
CA THR A 196 -14.41 3.85 6.68
C THR A 196 -15.21 4.82 7.53
N GLY A 197 -15.09 4.70 8.84
CA GLY A 197 -15.36 5.83 9.72
C GLY A 197 -14.17 6.80 9.68
N LEU A 198 -14.39 8.09 9.73
CA LEU A 198 -13.28 8.99 9.71
C LEU A 198 -12.65 9.19 11.03
N GLN A 199 -11.53 8.79 11.07
CA GLN A 199 -10.80 8.71 12.17
C GLN A 199 -9.87 9.74 12.56
N ILE A 200 -10.10 10.10 13.64
CA ILE A 200 -9.39 10.95 14.56
C ILE A 200 -7.89 10.61 14.69
N TYR A 201 -7.52 9.36 14.48
CA TYR A 201 -6.12 8.94 14.64
C TYR A 201 -5.19 9.47 13.54
N PHE A 202 -5.74 9.94 12.43
CA PHE A 202 -4.96 10.19 11.24
C PHE A 202 -5.08 11.62 10.72
N LYS A 203 -5.31 12.57 11.60
CA LYS A 203 -5.04 13.97 11.24
C LYS A 203 -3.53 14.15 11.08
N PRO A 204 -3.08 14.51 9.91
CA PRO A 204 -3.73 15.22 8.80
C PRO A 204 -4.00 14.36 7.55
N HIS A 205 -4.32 13.10 7.67
CA HIS A 205 -4.41 12.22 6.53
C HIS A 205 -5.76 12.34 5.85
N GLU A 206 -5.68 12.35 4.53
CA GLU A 206 -6.82 12.38 3.65
C GLU A 206 -7.36 10.94 3.49
N LEU A 207 -8.63 10.79 3.26
CA LEU A 207 -9.29 9.48 3.10
C LEU A 207 -8.62 8.63 2.01
N TRP A 208 -8.20 9.26 0.89
CA TRP A 208 -7.56 8.58 -0.23
C TRP A 208 -6.35 7.73 0.17
N PHE A 209 -5.59 8.15 1.18
CA PHE A 209 -4.43 7.41 1.68
C PHE A 209 -4.84 6.03 2.21
N TRP A 210 -5.89 6.01 3.04
CA TRP A 210 -6.42 4.78 3.58
C TRP A 210 -6.98 3.85 2.53
N LEU A 211 -7.80 4.39 1.62
CA LEU A 211 -8.37 3.62 0.54
C LEU A 211 -7.27 2.92 -0.26
N THR A 212 -6.18 3.63 -0.53
CA THR A 212 -5.05 3.07 -1.26
C THR A 212 -4.31 2.01 -0.45
N HIS A 213 -4.04 2.28 0.83
CA HIS A 213 -3.38 1.36 1.74
C HIS A 213 -4.11 0.01 1.79
N GLU A 214 -5.41 0.05 1.98
CA GLU A 214 -6.20 -1.16 2.10
C GLU A 214 -6.32 -1.95 0.79
N LEU A 215 -6.31 -1.26 -0.36
CA LEU A 215 -6.25 -1.96 -1.63
C LEU A 215 -4.93 -2.72 -1.83
N LEU A 216 -3.81 -2.17 -1.35
CA LEU A 216 -2.52 -2.86 -1.42
C LEU A 216 -2.60 -4.23 -0.75
N HIS A 217 -3.24 -4.31 0.41
CA HIS A 217 -3.45 -5.58 1.09
C HIS A 217 -4.48 -6.46 0.42
N HIS A 218 -5.70 -6.00 0.44
CA HIS A 218 -6.88 -6.85 0.29
C HIS A 218 -7.30 -7.05 -1.15
N VAL A 219 -6.80 -6.24 -2.06
CA VAL A 219 -7.12 -6.33 -3.48
C VAL A 219 -5.94 -6.81 -4.28
N TRP A 220 -4.75 -6.32 -3.97
CA TRP A 220 -3.54 -6.70 -4.69
C TRP A 220 -2.64 -7.69 -3.93
N GLY A 221 -2.98 -8.02 -2.69
CA GLY A 221 -2.38 -9.13 -1.96
C GLY A 221 -0.99 -8.88 -1.43
N LEU A 222 -0.62 -7.61 -1.21
CA LEU A 222 0.64 -7.26 -0.60
C LEU A 222 0.54 -7.43 0.91
N GLN A 223 1.34 -8.29 1.48
CA GLN A 223 1.58 -8.23 2.92
C GLN A 223 2.40 -7.00 3.21
N GLN A 224 2.01 -6.21 4.16
CA GLN A 224 2.75 -5.13 4.47
C GLN A 224 3.03 -4.92 5.85
N HIS A 225 3.53 -4.02 6.08
CA HIS A 225 4.01 -2.99 6.95
C HIS A 225 5.53 -2.94 6.90
N ALA A 226 6.04 -2.27 5.87
CA ALA A 226 7.42 -1.80 5.90
C ALA A 226 7.67 -1.16 7.27
N PRO A 227 8.81 -1.39 7.93
CA PRO A 227 8.99 -0.98 9.32
C PRO A 227 8.71 0.50 9.52
N ALA A 228 7.80 0.79 10.44
CA ALA A 228 7.40 2.16 10.76
C ALA A 228 8.55 2.99 11.37
N TYR A 229 9.66 2.37 11.75
CA TYR A 229 10.76 3.03 12.43
C TYR A 229 12.12 2.55 11.89
N PRO A 230 13.11 3.41 11.69
CA PRO A 230 13.15 4.85 12.01
C PRO A 230 12.58 5.78 10.94
N VAL A 231 12.14 5.25 9.80
CA VAL A 231 11.61 6.05 8.69
C VAL A 231 10.36 5.37 8.16
N TYR A 232 9.29 6.12 8.07
CA TYR A 232 8.05 5.69 7.47
C TYR A 232 8.22 5.61 5.95
N LEU A 233 8.43 4.41 5.43
CA LEU A 233 8.69 4.15 4.02
C LEU A 233 7.41 3.93 3.25
N GLY A 234 6.68 5.02 3.02
CA GLY A 234 5.56 4.98 2.09
C GLY A 234 4.23 4.55 2.69
N ILE A 235 3.26 4.44 1.79
CA ILE A 235 1.84 4.21 2.11
C ILE A 235 1.59 2.85 2.77
N SER A 236 2.46 1.90 2.50
CA SER A 236 2.36 0.56 3.05
C SER A 236 2.75 0.44 4.53
N THR A 237 3.16 1.50 5.20
CA THR A 237 3.57 1.42 6.61
C THR A 237 2.42 1.38 7.63
N GLY A 238 1.18 1.47 7.19
CA GLY A 238 -0.01 1.49 8.07
C GLY A 238 -0.07 2.65 9.06
N THR A 239 1.05 3.32 9.24
CA THR A 239 1.13 4.48 10.12
C THR A 239 1.16 5.72 9.24
N PRO A 240 0.37 6.72 9.57
CA PRO A 240 0.38 7.97 8.85
C PRO A 240 1.74 8.64 9.00
N GLY A 241 2.64 8.18 8.21
CA GLY A 241 3.98 8.74 8.09
C GLY A 241 4.03 9.84 7.04
N PRO A 242 5.15 10.53 6.94
CA PRO A 242 5.35 11.57 5.93
C PRO A 242 5.42 11.02 4.50
N GLY A 243 5.58 9.71 4.32
CA GLY A 243 5.68 9.10 3.00
C GLY A 243 4.32 8.70 2.43
N GLN A 244 3.96 9.30 1.30
CA GLN A 244 2.77 8.93 0.52
C GLN A 244 3.12 8.13 -0.74
N SER A 245 4.37 7.78 -0.91
CA SER A 245 4.88 6.90 -1.97
C SER A 245 4.72 5.43 -1.59
N ILE A 246 5.10 4.57 -2.49
CA ILE A 246 5.26 3.14 -2.24
C ILE A 246 6.70 2.74 -2.52
N ILE A 247 7.31 1.93 -1.68
CA ILE A 247 8.69 1.48 -1.87
C ILE A 247 8.85 0.63 -3.13
N SER A 248 10.01 0.70 -3.75
CA SER A 248 10.27 -0.01 -5.00
C SER A 248 10.17 -1.52 -4.87
N TRP A 249 10.46 -2.08 -3.69
CA TRP A 249 10.25 -3.51 -3.44
C TRP A 249 8.79 -3.91 -3.55
N ASP A 250 7.88 -3.12 -2.95
CA ASP A 250 6.45 -3.37 -3.01
C ASP A 250 5.91 -3.22 -4.44
N GLN A 251 6.36 -2.17 -5.17
CA GLN A 251 6.01 -2.00 -6.58
C GLN A 251 6.47 -3.21 -7.43
N MET A 252 7.68 -3.72 -7.18
CA MET A 252 8.19 -4.91 -7.86
C MET A 252 7.37 -6.15 -7.50
N THR A 253 7.03 -6.33 -6.23
CA THR A 253 6.19 -7.45 -5.74
C THR A 253 4.81 -7.43 -6.41
N LEU A 254 4.22 -6.25 -6.56
CA LEU A 254 2.94 -6.05 -7.25
C LEU A 254 3.04 -6.20 -8.79
N GLY A 255 4.25 -6.31 -9.34
CA GLY A 255 4.46 -6.33 -10.78
C GLY A 255 4.24 -4.98 -11.48
N TRP A 256 4.30 -3.89 -10.72
CA TRP A 256 4.01 -2.54 -11.20
C TRP A 256 5.21 -1.85 -11.86
N VAL A 257 6.43 -2.26 -11.53
CA VAL A 257 7.65 -1.73 -12.15
C VAL A 257 7.80 -2.21 -13.60
N ASN A 258 8.44 -1.40 -14.44
CA ASN A 258 8.97 -1.83 -15.70
C ASN A 258 10.43 -2.30 -15.49
N PRO A 259 10.97 -3.19 -16.34
CA PRO A 259 12.35 -3.66 -16.18
C PRO A 259 13.39 -2.54 -16.13
N GLU A 260 13.18 -1.49 -16.90
CA GLU A 260 14.04 -0.30 -16.98
C GLU A 260 14.00 0.60 -15.75
N ASP A 261 12.97 0.47 -14.92
CA ASP A 261 12.84 1.24 -13.67
C ASP A 261 13.79 0.72 -12.59
N ILE A 262 14.34 -0.49 -12.76
CA ILE A 262 15.16 -1.16 -11.75
C ILE A 262 16.52 -1.50 -12.33
N TRP A 263 17.57 -0.95 -11.75
CA TRP A 263 18.92 -1.43 -11.98
C TRP A 263 19.18 -2.65 -11.10
N CYS A 264 19.25 -3.83 -11.68
CA CYS A 264 19.43 -5.09 -10.97
C CYS A 264 20.86 -5.63 -11.10
N SER A 265 21.42 -6.15 -10.01
CA SER A 265 22.69 -6.87 -9.98
C SER A 265 22.68 -7.96 -8.90
N ASP A 266 23.76 -8.71 -8.81
CA ASP A 266 24.03 -9.65 -7.72
C ASP A 266 25.43 -9.46 -7.17
N THR A 267 25.76 -10.16 -6.08
CA THR A 267 27.07 -10.04 -5.42
C THR A 267 28.25 -10.53 -6.26
N LYS A 268 28.01 -11.34 -7.31
CA LYS A 268 29.06 -11.88 -8.19
C LYS A 268 29.38 -10.90 -9.30
N ASN A 269 28.39 -10.16 -9.78
CA ASN A 269 28.47 -9.23 -10.89
C ASN A 269 28.62 -7.78 -10.43
N LEU A 270 28.51 -7.52 -9.12
CA LEU A 270 28.67 -6.20 -8.57
C LEU A 270 30.14 -5.80 -8.56
N SER A 271 30.51 -4.91 -9.46
CA SER A 271 31.77 -4.18 -9.47
C SER A 271 31.51 -2.71 -9.11
N ASN A 272 32.47 -1.82 -9.32
CA ASN A 272 32.26 -0.38 -9.16
C ASN A 272 31.19 0.12 -10.14
N ALA A 273 29.95 0.14 -9.71
CA ALA A 273 28.81 0.63 -10.51
C ALA A 273 28.29 1.93 -9.92
N GLU A 274 28.07 2.91 -10.76
CA GLU A 274 27.37 4.15 -10.42
C GLU A 274 25.97 4.12 -11.06
N VAL A 275 24.95 4.38 -10.25
CA VAL A 275 23.56 4.37 -10.68
C VAL A 275 22.91 5.69 -10.31
N THR A 276 22.40 6.41 -11.31
CA THR A 276 21.60 7.62 -11.07
C THR A 276 20.16 7.24 -10.77
N LEU A 277 19.68 7.58 -9.59
CA LEU A 277 18.32 7.28 -9.15
C LEU A 277 17.39 8.48 -9.34
N VAL A 278 16.23 8.24 -9.93
CA VAL A 278 15.12 9.19 -9.96
C VAL A 278 14.27 8.98 -8.71
N PRO A 279 13.94 10.05 -7.95
CA PRO A 279 13.08 9.94 -6.77
C PRO A 279 11.72 9.30 -7.11
N LEU A 280 11.22 8.46 -6.21
CA LEU A 280 9.93 7.75 -6.41
C LEU A 280 8.75 8.72 -6.56
N GLU A 281 8.85 9.91 -5.95
CA GLU A 281 7.81 10.94 -5.96
C GLU A 281 7.86 11.86 -7.19
N ARG A 282 8.87 11.69 -8.07
CA ARG A 282 9.09 12.57 -9.22
C ARG A 282 8.56 11.97 -10.51
N GLU A 283 7.82 12.78 -11.27
CA GLU A 283 7.36 12.46 -12.63
C GLU A 283 8.51 12.64 -13.64
N GLN A 284 9.38 11.65 -13.68
CA GLN A 284 10.52 11.61 -14.59
C GLN A 284 10.84 10.14 -14.90
N GLU A 285 11.18 9.86 -16.15
CA GLU A 285 11.70 8.55 -16.55
C GLU A 285 13.10 8.32 -15.98
N GLY A 286 13.44 7.06 -15.74
CA GLY A 286 14.75 6.64 -15.29
C GLY A 286 14.71 5.59 -14.18
N VAL A 287 15.88 5.18 -13.74
CA VAL A 287 16.01 4.14 -12.71
C VAL A 287 15.46 4.63 -11.38
N ARG A 288 14.47 3.93 -10.85
CA ARG A 288 13.79 4.24 -9.59
C ARG A 288 14.51 3.63 -8.38
N ALA A 289 15.05 2.43 -8.58
CA ALA A 289 15.82 1.76 -7.54
C ALA A 289 16.98 0.95 -8.13
N ALA A 290 18.05 0.84 -7.35
CA ALA A 290 19.06 -0.19 -7.53
C ALA A 290 18.76 -1.35 -6.59
N MET A 291 18.71 -2.56 -7.14
CA MET A 291 18.48 -3.78 -6.37
C MET A 291 19.66 -4.73 -6.55
N ILE A 292 20.14 -5.29 -5.46
CA ILE A 292 21.27 -6.22 -5.47
C ILE A 292 20.85 -7.50 -4.76
N ASN A 293 20.79 -8.59 -5.51
CA ASN A 293 20.54 -9.90 -4.93
C ASN A 293 21.76 -10.32 -4.09
N LEU A 294 21.58 -10.38 -2.79
CA LEU A 294 22.63 -10.76 -1.84
C LEU A 294 22.70 -12.27 -1.62
N THR A 295 21.54 -12.91 -1.55
CA THR A 295 21.37 -14.35 -1.34
C THR A 295 20.04 -14.80 -1.94
N PRO A 296 19.76 -16.11 -2.04
CA PRO A 296 18.46 -16.58 -2.55
C PRO A 296 17.23 -16.04 -1.80
N SER A 297 17.40 -15.45 -0.59
CA SER A 297 16.31 -14.90 0.21
C SER A 297 16.46 -13.42 0.53
N ARG A 298 17.55 -12.76 0.10
CA ARG A 298 17.83 -11.38 0.51
C ARG A 298 18.19 -10.51 -0.67
N THR A 299 17.58 -9.33 -0.71
CA THR A 299 17.86 -8.28 -1.69
C THR A 299 18.13 -6.97 -0.96
N LEU A 300 19.24 -6.31 -1.30
CA LEU A 300 19.47 -4.91 -0.94
C LEU A 300 18.73 -4.04 -1.96
N VAL A 301 17.95 -3.10 -1.46
CA VAL A 301 17.25 -2.08 -2.26
C VAL A 301 17.79 -0.71 -1.88
N VAL A 302 18.09 0.09 -2.90
CA VAL A 302 18.53 1.48 -2.74
C VAL A 302 17.63 2.35 -3.62
N GLU A 303 16.97 3.31 -3.02
CA GLU A 303 16.01 4.20 -3.69
C GLU A 303 16.14 5.63 -3.20
N SER A 304 15.61 6.58 -3.96
CA SER A 304 15.67 8.00 -3.62
C SER A 304 14.28 8.55 -3.32
N HIS A 305 14.19 9.38 -2.28
CA HIS A 305 12.97 10.06 -1.86
C HIS A 305 13.16 11.57 -1.82
N ARG A 306 12.17 12.32 -2.33
CA ARG A 306 12.15 13.79 -2.34
C ARG A 306 10.73 14.31 -2.07
N LYS A 307 10.65 15.56 -1.65
CA LYS A 307 9.37 16.26 -1.45
C LYS A 307 8.83 16.75 -2.80
N ASP A 308 8.38 15.83 -3.61
CA ASP A 308 7.72 16.12 -4.89
C ASP A 308 6.20 15.85 -4.76
N LYS A 309 5.52 15.50 -5.83
CA LYS A 309 4.05 15.37 -5.89
C LYS A 309 3.43 14.53 -4.78
N TRP A 310 4.07 13.39 -4.42
CA TRP A 310 3.57 12.45 -3.42
C TRP A 310 4.40 12.45 -2.14
N GLY A 311 5.38 13.33 -2.06
CA GLY A 311 6.25 13.43 -0.90
C GLY A 311 5.74 14.47 0.09
N ASN A 312 5.17 14.04 1.20
CA ASN A 312 4.87 14.90 2.34
C ASN A 312 5.77 14.53 3.52
N PHE A 313 7.07 14.45 3.25
CA PHE A 313 8.04 14.02 4.23
C PHE A 313 8.38 15.14 5.21
N ASN A 314 8.54 14.80 6.48
CA ASN A 314 9.18 15.69 7.44
C ASN A 314 10.66 15.88 7.08
N ALA A 315 11.22 17.02 7.46
CA ALA A 315 12.65 17.28 7.30
C ALA A 315 13.46 16.10 7.91
N GLY A 316 14.37 15.53 7.13
CA GLY A 316 15.18 14.39 7.55
C GLY A 316 14.77 13.03 6.97
N THR A 317 13.65 12.95 6.26
CA THR A 317 13.21 11.71 5.59
C THR A 317 13.49 11.71 4.08
N TYR A 318 14.06 12.82 3.56
CA TYR A 318 14.54 12.89 2.19
C TYR A 318 15.93 12.27 2.07
N GLY A 319 16.25 11.83 0.90
CA GLY A 319 17.56 11.35 0.56
C GLY A 319 17.54 9.99 -0.09
N VAL A 320 18.69 9.36 -0.10
CA VAL A 320 18.84 7.99 -0.54
C VAL A 320 18.59 7.08 0.65
N THR A 321 17.72 6.13 0.44
CA THR A 321 17.35 5.10 1.40
C THR A 321 17.89 3.76 0.94
N ALA A 322 18.48 3.00 1.85
CA ALA A 322 18.88 1.62 1.60
C ALA A 322 18.25 0.70 2.65
N TYR A 323 17.72 -0.43 2.20
CA TYR A 323 17.17 -1.44 3.08
C TYR A 323 17.39 -2.84 2.50
N ILE A 324 17.43 -3.84 3.37
CA ILE A 324 17.53 -5.24 2.97
C ILE A 324 16.17 -5.88 3.22
N VAL A 325 15.62 -6.49 2.19
CA VAL A 325 14.45 -7.36 2.32
C VAL A 325 14.93 -8.79 2.51
N ASP A 326 14.42 -9.47 3.54
CA ASP A 326 14.65 -10.89 3.79
C ASP A 326 13.32 -11.64 3.70
N THR A 327 13.13 -12.37 2.62
CA THR A 327 11.87 -13.04 2.29
C THR A 327 11.57 -14.28 3.13
N ARG A 328 12.40 -14.60 4.11
CA ARG A 328 12.14 -15.68 5.08
C ARG A 328 11.25 -15.24 6.24
N TYR A 329 11.03 -13.94 6.39
CA TYR A 329 10.31 -13.36 7.52
C TYR A 329 9.22 -12.42 7.04
N ALA A 330 8.11 -12.40 7.80
CA ALA A 330 7.08 -11.41 7.59
C ALA A 330 7.58 -9.98 7.78
N THR A 331 6.99 -9.03 7.09
CA THR A 331 7.35 -7.62 7.19
C THR A 331 6.58 -6.90 8.29
N ASP A 332 5.47 -7.46 8.75
CA ASP A 332 4.63 -6.88 9.78
C ASP A 332 5.25 -6.97 11.17
N ARG A 333 5.18 -5.87 11.92
CA ARG A 333 5.60 -5.77 13.32
C ARG A 333 4.45 -5.71 14.32
N THR A 334 3.22 -5.50 13.86
CA THR A 334 2.12 -5.13 14.73
C THR A 334 1.27 -6.29 15.21
N GLY A 335 1.91 -7.38 15.53
CA GLY A 335 1.48 -8.19 16.64
C GLY A 335 0.29 -9.12 16.53
N GLU A 336 -0.68 -8.97 15.69
CA GLU A 336 -1.78 -9.95 15.64
C GLU A 336 -1.37 -11.21 14.87
N TYR A 337 -0.38 -11.06 14.01
CA TYR A 337 0.20 -12.11 13.17
C TYR A 337 1.71 -12.31 13.42
N ALA A 338 2.25 -11.61 14.42
CA ALA A 338 3.67 -11.57 14.70
C ALA A 338 4.15 -12.86 15.40
N GLY A 339 4.82 -13.72 14.67
CA GLY A 339 5.70 -14.74 15.24
C GLY A 339 6.97 -14.12 15.82
N LYS A 340 7.84 -14.93 16.47
CA LYS A 340 9.11 -14.46 17.08
C LYS A 340 10.04 -13.68 16.14
N ASP A 341 9.87 -13.85 14.83
CA ASP A 341 10.73 -13.30 13.77
C ASP A 341 10.03 -12.27 12.88
N ASP A 342 8.77 -11.95 13.16
CA ASP A 342 7.99 -11.01 12.38
C ASP A 342 8.53 -9.58 12.53
N GLY A 343 8.42 -8.79 11.46
CA GLY A 343 9.03 -7.48 11.37
C GLY A 343 10.54 -7.49 11.07
N LYS A 344 11.16 -8.66 10.87
CA LYS A 344 12.56 -8.79 10.44
C LYS A 344 12.71 -8.82 8.91
N GLY A 345 11.60 -8.90 8.17
CA GLY A 345 11.63 -9.00 6.71
C GLY A 345 12.24 -7.78 6.01
N ILE A 346 12.20 -6.61 6.64
CA ILE A 346 12.89 -5.42 6.12
C ILE A 346 13.84 -4.86 7.17
N LEU A 347 15.14 -4.90 6.86
CA LEU A 347 16.22 -4.32 7.65
C LEU A 347 16.65 -3.00 7.01
N TYR A 348 16.37 -1.91 7.68
CA TYR A 348 16.53 -0.58 7.16
C TYR A 348 17.82 0.11 7.58
N THR A 349 18.42 0.88 6.65
CA THR A 349 19.49 1.84 6.94
C THR A 349 19.35 3.07 6.04
N LYS A 350 19.27 4.27 6.63
CA LYS A 350 19.34 5.53 5.90
C LYS A 350 20.78 5.80 5.48
N VAL A 351 21.01 6.11 4.23
CA VAL A 351 22.36 6.24 3.67
C VAL A 351 22.83 7.69 3.59
N ALA A 352 21.98 8.62 3.19
CA ALA A 352 22.34 10.04 3.06
C ALA A 352 21.12 10.95 2.92
N ASN A 353 21.33 12.22 3.26
CA ASN A 353 20.41 13.32 2.98
C ASN A 353 20.71 13.95 1.63
#